data_05d01115dd4294782027555b625d4b81
#
_entry.id   05d01115dd4294782027555b625d4b81
#
_cell.length_a   1.000
_cell.length_b   1.000
_cell.length_c   1.000
_cell.angle_alpha   90.00
_cell.angle_beta   90.00
_cell.angle_gamma   90.00
#
_symmetry.space_group_name_H-M   'P 1'
#
loop_
_entity.id
_entity.type
_entity.pdbx_description
1 polymer ?
#
loop_
_entity_poly.entity_id
_entity_poly.type
_entity_poly.pdbx_seq_one_letter_code
_entity_poly.pdbx_strand_id
1 'polypeptide(L)'
;IGFPNSFMTATRGDGLMNSIFLRYEPWYGDIISTRSGALVAAANGVAVTYGLNNAQDLVDTFIEAMTPFYEGMIVGLNARGSDLAVNVCKEKKMTNIRSSTSDFSIKLTPAIKMSLEQALDFINGDELVEVTPQNIRLRKKLLTQDQRIRAGYDTARSTARDTEKARRS
;
A
#
# COMPACT_ATOMS: atom_id res chain seq x y z
N ILE A 1 18.37 4.82 6.16
CA ILE A 1 17.46 3.98 6.97
C ILE A 1 16.97 2.86 6.06
N GLY A 2 16.88 1.59 6.53
CA GLY A 2 16.32 0.49 5.74
C GLY A 2 17.32 -0.49 5.15
N PHE A 3 18.48 -0.03 4.74
CA PHE A 3 19.47 -0.90 4.13
C PHE A 3 19.85 -2.13 4.99
N PRO A 4 20.01 -2.02 6.33
CA PRO A 4 20.28 -3.18 7.17
C PRO A 4 19.21 -4.27 7.06
N ASN A 5 17.94 -3.91 7.04
CA ASN A 5 16.83 -4.87 6.91
C ASN A 5 16.81 -5.54 5.53
N SER A 6 17.02 -4.77 4.47
CA SER A 6 17.13 -5.29 3.11
C SER A 6 18.31 -6.25 2.97
N PHE A 7 19.45 -5.91 3.58
CA PHE A 7 20.63 -6.74 3.59
C PHE A 7 20.41 -8.06 4.37
N MET A 8 19.81 -7.99 5.56
CA MET A 8 19.49 -9.18 6.36
C MET A 8 18.49 -10.10 5.63
N THR A 9 17.51 -9.51 4.95
CA THR A 9 16.54 -10.28 4.15
C THR A 9 17.22 -10.94 2.94
N ALA A 10 18.07 -10.22 2.21
CA ALA A 10 18.77 -10.73 1.04
C ALA A 10 19.77 -11.85 1.41
N THR A 11 20.39 -11.77 2.58
CA THR A 11 21.33 -12.78 3.10
C THR A 11 20.67 -13.86 3.95
N ARG A 12 19.33 -13.86 4.05
CA ARG A 12 18.54 -14.80 4.88
C ARG A 12 18.96 -14.83 6.35
N GLY A 13 19.47 -13.70 6.85
CA GLY A 13 19.94 -13.57 8.23
C GLY A 13 21.42 -13.92 8.44
N ASP A 14 22.12 -14.47 7.46
CA ASP A 14 23.53 -14.89 7.58
C ASP A 14 24.53 -13.74 7.39
N GLY A 15 24.07 -12.58 6.90
CA GLY A 15 24.92 -11.43 6.65
C GLY A 15 25.29 -10.67 7.92
N LEU A 16 26.56 -10.32 8.07
CA LEU A 16 27.05 -9.40 9.08
C LEU A 16 27.36 -8.04 8.45
N MET A 17 26.73 -6.99 8.95
CA MET A 17 26.95 -5.63 8.47
C MET A 17 27.38 -4.73 9.62
N ASN A 18 28.54 -4.08 9.46
CA ASN A 18 29.03 -3.06 10.36
C ASN A 18 29.17 -1.73 9.61
N SER A 19 28.92 -0.61 10.28
CA SER A 19 29.12 0.72 9.75
C SER A 19 30.06 1.52 10.66
N ILE A 20 31.00 2.24 10.04
CA ILE A 20 31.95 3.11 10.73
C ILE A 20 31.84 4.49 10.11
N PHE A 21 31.81 5.54 10.96
CA PHE A 21 31.86 6.90 10.46
C PHE A 21 33.21 7.15 9.79
N LEU A 22 33.21 7.57 8.56
CA LEU A 22 34.42 7.91 7.80
C LEU A 22 34.67 9.41 7.80
N ARG A 23 33.77 10.21 7.26
CA ARG A 23 33.87 11.66 7.13
C ARG A 23 32.55 12.29 6.69
N TYR A 24 32.48 13.62 6.75
CA TYR A 24 31.44 14.39 6.10
C TYR A 24 31.78 14.60 4.63
N GLU A 25 30.79 14.47 3.76
CA GLU A 25 30.90 14.69 2.32
C GLU A 25 29.74 15.60 1.83
N PRO A 26 29.88 16.26 0.67
CA PRO A 26 28.80 17.00 0.07
C PRO A 26 27.59 16.08 -0.18
N TRP A 27 26.39 16.63 -0.08
CA TRP A 27 25.16 15.93 -0.39
C TRP A 27 25.08 15.56 -1.88
N TYR A 28 24.97 14.28 -2.22
CA TYR A 28 24.90 13.81 -3.61
C TYR A 28 23.48 13.73 -4.17
N GLY A 29 22.47 14.19 -3.42
CA GLY A 29 21.07 14.13 -3.80
C GLY A 29 20.28 13.05 -3.04
N ASP A 30 18.98 13.01 -3.32
CA ASP A 30 18.07 12.05 -2.67
C ASP A 30 18.31 10.64 -3.16
N ILE A 31 18.29 9.68 -2.23
CA ILE A 31 18.31 8.26 -2.57
C ILE A 31 16.92 7.91 -3.08
N ILE A 32 16.85 7.52 -4.36
CA ILE A 32 15.60 7.10 -4.96
C ILE A 32 15.13 5.82 -4.26
N SER A 33 13.96 5.87 -3.62
CA SER A 33 13.30 4.68 -3.09
C SER A 33 12.88 3.78 -4.26
N THR A 34 13.33 2.53 -4.24
CA THR A 34 12.96 1.52 -5.25
C THR A 34 11.64 0.82 -4.91
N ARG A 35 10.93 1.30 -3.90
CA ARG A 35 9.67 0.71 -3.50
C ARG A 35 8.63 0.84 -4.63
N SER A 36 7.91 -0.24 -4.90
CA SER A 36 6.68 -0.25 -5.70
C SER A 36 5.59 0.58 -5.01
N GLY A 37 4.50 0.89 -5.73
CA GLY A 37 3.39 1.68 -5.19
C GLY A 37 2.68 1.03 -4.01
N ALA A 38 1.68 1.70 -3.47
CA ALA A 38 0.83 1.22 -2.39
C ALA A 38 -0.62 0.99 -2.85
N LEU A 39 -1.31 0.05 -2.20
CA LEU A 39 -2.76 -0.01 -2.23
C LEU A 39 -3.32 0.96 -1.19
N VAL A 40 -4.04 1.97 -1.64
CA VAL A 40 -4.59 3.03 -0.79
C VAL A 40 -6.10 2.90 -0.70
N ALA A 41 -6.64 2.87 0.50
CA ALA A 41 -8.08 2.79 0.72
C ALA A 41 -8.80 4.03 0.13
N ALA A 42 -9.85 3.78 -0.66
CA ALA A 42 -10.63 4.81 -1.34
C ALA A 42 -11.86 5.29 -0.55
N ALA A 43 -12.13 4.70 0.60
CA ALA A 43 -13.29 4.99 1.44
C ALA A 43 -13.01 4.63 2.90
N ASN A 44 -13.92 5.06 3.79
CA ASN A 44 -13.95 4.60 5.18
C ASN A 44 -14.81 3.34 5.30
N GLY A 45 -14.48 2.45 6.22
CA GLY A 45 -15.30 1.27 6.46
C GLY A 45 -14.62 0.17 7.26
N VAL A 46 -15.18 -1.03 7.14
CA VAL A 46 -14.61 -2.25 7.69
C VAL A 46 -14.26 -3.18 6.53
N ALA A 47 -13.07 -3.75 6.56
CA ALA A 47 -12.60 -4.65 5.51
C ALA A 47 -13.43 -5.93 5.48
N VAL A 48 -13.98 -6.26 4.31
CA VAL A 48 -14.77 -7.48 4.12
C VAL A 48 -13.97 -8.50 3.31
N THR A 49 -14.24 -9.79 3.54
CA THR A 49 -13.53 -10.90 2.89
C THR A 49 -13.51 -10.77 1.36
N TYR A 50 -14.63 -10.41 0.73
CA TYR A 50 -14.72 -10.26 -0.71
C TYR A 50 -13.88 -9.07 -1.24
N GLY A 51 -13.91 -7.94 -0.55
CA GLY A 51 -13.12 -6.76 -0.90
C GLY A 51 -11.61 -7.02 -0.76
N LEU A 52 -11.20 -7.73 0.30
CA LEU A 52 -9.81 -8.14 0.50
C LEU A 52 -9.35 -9.17 -0.52
N ASN A 53 -10.17 -10.15 -0.88
CA ASN A 53 -9.82 -11.13 -1.91
C ASN A 53 -9.51 -10.42 -3.25
N ASN A 54 -10.34 -9.47 -3.65
CA ASN A 54 -10.08 -8.69 -4.86
C ASN A 54 -8.79 -7.85 -4.77
N ALA A 55 -8.41 -7.39 -3.58
CA ALA A 55 -7.14 -6.71 -3.36
C ALA A 55 -5.97 -7.69 -3.39
N GLN A 56 -6.12 -8.89 -2.83
CA GLN A 56 -5.12 -9.94 -2.82
C GLN A 56 -4.88 -10.57 -4.20
N ASP A 57 -5.86 -10.51 -5.12
CA ASP A 57 -5.64 -10.86 -6.53
C ASP A 57 -4.60 -9.94 -7.20
N LEU A 58 -4.36 -8.77 -6.64
CA LEU A 58 -3.37 -7.83 -7.13
C LEU A 58 -2.03 -7.99 -6.42
N VAL A 59 -2.04 -8.07 -5.07
CA VAL A 59 -0.83 -8.11 -4.23
C VAL A 59 -1.14 -8.41 -2.76
N ASP A 60 -0.07 -8.47 -1.94
CA ASP A 60 -0.16 -8.70 -0.50
C ASP A 60 -0.83 -7.54 0.25
N THR A 61 -1.66 -7.87 1.23
CA THR A 61 -2.38 -6.91 2.07
C THR A 61 -1.77 -6.83 3.48
N PHE A 62 -1.93 -5.66 4.14
CA PHE A 62 -1.45 -5.38 5.49
C PHE A 62 -2.55 -5.44 6.55
N ILE A 63 -3.81 -5.60 6.13
CA ILE A 63 -4.98 -5.67 7.00
C ILE A 63 -5.74 -6.99 6.80
N GLU A 64 -6.36 -7.45 7.88
CA GLU A 64 -7.21 -8.64 7.90
C GLU A 64 -8.69 -8.27 7.70
N ALA A 65 -9.53 -9.28 7.44
CA ALA A 65 -10.97 -9.09 7.44
C ALA A 65 -11.45 -8.55 8.81
N MET A 66 -12.53 -7.79 8.81
CA MET A 66 -13.12 -7.11 9.97
C MET A 66 -12.24 -6.00 10.56
N THR A 67 -11.12 -5.64 9.93
CA THR A 67 -10.30 -4.50 10.35
C THR A 67 -10.96 -3.19 9.93
N PRO A 68 -11.20 -2.23 10.86
CA PRO A 68 -11.64 -0.90 10.50
C PRO A 68 -10.51 -0.14 9.78
N PHE A 69 -10.87 0.55 8.71
CA PHE A 69 -9.94 1.35 7.91
C PHE A 69 -10.58 2.68 7.49
N TYR A 70 -9.78 3.60 7.04
CA TYR A 70 -10.21 4.93 6.60
C TYR A 70 -9.60 5.30 5.26
N GLU A 71 -10.20 6.28 4.57
CA GLU A 71 -9.70 6.80 3.30
C GLU A 71 -8.26 7.31 3.44
N GLY A 72 -7.39 6.93 2.52
CA GLY A 72 -5.97 7.28 2.56
C GLY A 72 -5.11 6.34 3.41
N MET A 73 -5.67 5.37 4.11
CA MET A 73 -4.92 4.31 4.77
C MET A 73 -4.29 3.39 3.72
N ILE A 74 -3.03 3.01 3.91
CA ILE A 74 -2.34 2.05 3.06
C ILE A 74 -2.69 0.64 3.55
N VAL A 75 -3.31 -0.14 2.68
CA VAL A 75 -3.86 -1.46 3.00
C VAL A 75 -3.08 -2.61 2.36
N GLY A 76 -2.09 -2.30 1.52
CA GLY A 76 -1.26 -3.31 0.87
C GLY A 76 -0.14 -2.71 0.03
N LEU A 77 0.72 -3.59 -0.47
CA LEU A 77 1.78 -3.28 -1.43
C LEU A 77 1.20 -3.36 -2.85
N ASN A 78 1.53 -2.44 -3.75
CA ASN A 78 1.24 -2.58 -5.16
C ASN A 78 2.52 -2.98 -5.91
N ALA A 79 2.49 -4.07 -6.67
CA ALA A 79 3.63 -4.51 -7.49
C ALA A 79 3.99 -3.51 -8.60
N ARG A 80 3.08 -2.64 -8.99
CA ARG A 80 3.32 -1.58 -9.97
C ARG A 80 3.88 -0.34 -9.27
N GLY A 81 4.69 0.45 -9.98
CA GLY A 81 5.37 1.62 -9.41
C GLY A 81 4.47 2.79 -8.99
N SER A 82 3.15 2.71 -9.19
CA SER A 82 2.19 3.75 -8.83
C SER A 82 1.21 3.27 -7.76
N ASP A 83 0.69 4.22 -6.98
CA ASP A 83 -0.37 3.92 -6.02
C ASP A 83 -1.68 3.55 -6.73
N LEU A 84 -2.42 2.64 -6.11
CA LEU A 84 -3.71 2.18 -6.60
C LEU A 84 -4.78 2.36 -5.51
N ALA A 85 -5.83 3.11 -5.84
CA ALA A 85 -6.98 3.26 -4.96
C ALA A 85 -7.84 1.99 -5.01
N VAL A 86 -8.11 1.39 -3.83
CA VAL A 86 -8.91 0.17 -3.69
C VAL A 86 -10.04 0.35 -2.71
N ASN A 87 -11.14 -0.34 -2.95
CA ASN A 87 -12.25 -0.40 -2.02
C ASN A 87 -12.36 -1.80 -1.41
N VAL A 88 -11.84 -1.95 -0.17
CA VAL A 88 -11.83 -3.20 0.57
C VAL A 88 -13.09 -3.45 1.42
N CYS A 89 -14.06 -2.52 1.43
CA CYS A 89 -15.38 -2.75 2.03
C CYS A 89 -16.46 -3.14 1.00
N LYS A 90 -16.07 -3.37 -0.25
CA LYS A 90 -17.01 -3.75 -1.31
C LYS A 90 -17.49 -5.18 -1.10
N GLU A 91 -18.79 -5.32 -0.89
CA GLU A 91 -19.46 -6.61 -0.81
C GLU A 91 -19.76 -7.20 -2.20
N LYS A 92 -19.89 -8.51 -2.26
CA LYS A 92 -20.34 -9.18 -3.47
C LYS A 92 -21.81 -8.85 -3.71
N LYS A 93 -22.14 -8.25 -4.86
CA LYS A 93 -23.55 -8.05 -5.23
C LYS A 93 -24.22 -9.41 -5.42
N MET A 94 -25.28 -9.65 -4.67
CA MET A 94 -26.14 -10.81 -4.87
C MET A 94 -26.92 -10.65 -6.18
N THR A 95 -26.74 -11.59 -7.12
CA THR A 95 -27.59 -11.70 -8.31
C THR A 95 -28.52 -12.88 -8.13
N ASN A 96 -29.80 -12.76 -8.57
CA ASN A 96 -30.83 -13.79 -8.43
C ASN A 96 -30.55 -15.08 -9.23
N ILE A 97 -29.49 -15.11 -10.04
CA ILE A 97 -29.06 -16.29 -10.80
C ILE A 97 -27.85 -16.91 -10.07
N ARG A 98 -28.11 -17.73 -9.06
CA ARG A 98 -27.09 -18.55 -8.43
C ARG A 98 -27.45 -20.02 -8.55
N SER A 99 -26.56 -20.80 -9.19
CA SER A 99 -26.50 -22.22 -8.92
C SER A 99 -25.99 -22.40 -7.48
N SER A 100 -26.68 -23.21 -6.70
CA SER A 100 -26.40 -23.49 -5.28
C SER A 100 -25.03 -24.14 -5.00
N THR A 101 -24.21 -24.35 -6.02
CA THR A 101 -22.93 -25.07 -5.96
C THR A 101 -21.68 -24.18 -5.92
N SER A 102 -21.79 -22.87 -5.91
CA SER A 102 -20.60 -21.99 -6.00
C SER A 102 -20.34 -21.11 -4.78
N ASP A 103 -20.69 -21.55 -3.59
CA ASP A 103 -20.18 -20.97 -2.34
C ASP A 103 -18.78 -21.54 -2.05
N PHE A 104 -17.84 -21.25 -2.95
CA PHE A 104 -16.43 -21.47 -2.63
C PHE A 104 -16.07 -20.59 -1.45
N SER A 105 -15.65 -21.21 -0.35
CA SER A 105 -15.06 -20.51 0.78
C SER A 105 -13.86 -19.72 0.28
N ILE A 106 -13.94 -18.38 0.34
CA ILE A 106 -12.84 -17.50 -0.01
C ILE A 106 -11.74 -17.71 1.03
N LYS A 107 -10.59 -18.23 0.60
CA LYS A 107 -9.41 -18.34 1.44
C LYS A 107 -8.57 -17.10 1.23
N LEU A 108 -8.47 -16.25 2.26
CA LEU A 108 -7.57 -15.10 2.24
C LEU A 108 -6.15 -15.53 2.59
N THR A 109 -5.17 -14.93 1.93
CA THR A 109 -3.77 -14.98 2.35
C THR A 109 -3.62 -14.19 3.66
N PRO A 110 -2.86 -14.67 4.65
CA PRO A 110 -2.61 -13.92 5.88
C PRO A 110 -2.02 -12.54 5.57
N ALA A 111 -2.49 -11.51 6.28
CA ALA A 111 -1.98 -10.16 6.13
C ALA A 111 -0.54 -10.04 6.63
N ILE A 112 0.28 -9.28 5.94
CA ILE A 112 1.65 -8.97 6.37
C ILE A 112 1.59 -7.97 7.52
N LYS A 113 2.05 -8.36 8.71
CA LYS A 113 2.19 -7.48 9.88
C LYS A 113 3.60 -6.90 9.90
N MET A 114 3.71 -5.61 9.71
CA MET A 114 5.00 -4.90 9.71
C MET A 114 5.44 -4.53 11.11
N SER A 115 6.73 -4.69 11.41
CA SER A 115 7.36 -4.03 12.57
C SER A 115 7.47 -2.52 12.32
N LEU A 116 7.79 -1.76 13.37
CA LEU A 116 7.99 -0.31 13.23
C LEU A 116 9.12 0.02 12.25
N GLU A 117 10.23 -0.73 12.32
CA GLU A 117 11.36 -0.56 11.43
C GLU A 117 10.96 -0.84 9.97
N GLN A 118 10.25 -1.92 9.72
CA GLN A 118 9.75 -2.27 8.39
C GLN A 118 8.79 -1.20 7.87
N ALA A 119 7.91 -0.66 8.73
CA ALA A 119 7.00 0.40 8.38
C ALA A 119 7.72 1.71 8.01
N LEU A 120 8.78 2.07 8.76
CA LEU A 120 9.62 3.24 8.47
C LEU A 120 10.43 3.08 7.19
N ASP A 121 10.86 1.86 6.88
CA ASP A 121 11.56 1.56 5.63
C ASP A 121 10.62 1.56 4.42
N PHE A 122 9.35 1.23 4.67
CA PHE A 122 8.34 1.12 3.63
C PHE A 122 7.84 2.47 3.14
N ILE A 123 7.68 3.49 3.99
CA ILE A 123 7.04 4.76 3.65
C ILE A 123 7.84 5.62 2.68
N ASN A 124 7.13 6.30 1.79
CA ASN A 124 7.65 7.37 0.95
C ASN A 124 7.45 8.75 1.60
N GLY A 125 7.99 9.80 0.97
CA GLY A 125 7.93 11.17 1.49
C GLY A 125 6.52 11.76 1.64
N ASP A 126 5.53 11.20 0.96
CA ASP A 126 4.10 11.57 1.03
C ASP A 126 3.29 10.68 1.98
N GLU A 127 3.95 9.82 2.75
CA GLU A 127 3.33 8.84 3.65
C GLU A 127 3.75 9.04 5.09
N LEU A 128 2.97 8.50 6.01
CA LEU A 128 3.19 8.56 7.45
C LEU A 128 2.94 7.20 8.09
N VAL A 129 3.70 6.90 9.14
CA VAL A 129 3.44 5.79 10.05
C VAL A 129 2.63 6.31 11.24
N GLU A 130 1.50 5.68 11.50
CA GLU A 130 0.65 5.92 12.65
C GLU A 130 0.86 4.81 13.67
N VAL A 131 1.41 5.16 14.82
CA VAL A 131 1.73 4.20 15.89
C VAL A 131 0.74 4.38 17.03
N THR A 132 0.05 3.32 17.39
CA THR A 132 -0.80 3.23 18.56
C THR A 132 -0.33 2.09 19.45
N PRO A 133 -0.75 2.02 20.73
CA PRO A 133 -0.36 0.92 21.62
C PRO A 133 -0.70 -0.48 21.07
N GLN A 134 -1.66 -0.57 20.16
CA GLN A 134 -2.18 -1.84 19.65
C GLN A 134 -1.86 -2.10 18.17
N ASN A 135 -1.59 -1.04 17.39
CA ASN A 135 -1.48 -1.16 15.94
C ASN A 135 -0.45 -0.20 15.37
N ILE A 136 0.25 -0.66 14.34
CA ILE A 136 1.04 0.15 13.43
C ILE A 136 0.26 0.23 12.12
N ARG A 137 -0.02 1.44 11.64
CA ARG A 137 -0.75 1.70 10.41
C ARG A 137 0.06 2.60 9.51
N LEU A 138 -0.09 2.41 8.22
CA LEU A 138 0.50 3.26 7.20
C LEU A 138 -0.60 4.09 6.55
N ARG A 139 -0.34 5.36 6.30
CA ARG A 139 -1.31 6.22 5.64
C ARG A 139 -0.67 7.27 4.75
N LYS A 140 -1.43 7.78 3.81
CA LYS A 140 -1.03 8.96 3.06
C LYS A 140 -1.09 10.22 3.94
N LYS A 141 -0.18 11.17 3.67
CA LYS A 141 -0.17 12.49 4.33
C LYS A 141 -1.45 13.26 4.04
N LEU A 142 -1.91 13.23 2.78
CA LEU A 142 -3.20 13.72 2.33
C LEU A 142 -4.16 12.53 2.21
N LEU A 143 -5.21 12.52 3.04
CA LEU A 143 -6.09 11.35 3.17
C LEU A 143 -7.01 11.20 1.96
N THR A 144 -7.65 12.28 1.49
CA THR A 144 -8.61 12.18 0.40
C THR A 144 -7.91 12.11 -0.96
N GLN A 145 -8.49 11.33 -1.87
CA GLN A 145 -7.96 11.17 -3.23
C GLN A 145 -7.91 12.53 -3.96
N ASP A 146 -8.93 13.38 -3.78
CA ASP A 146 -8.96 14.70 -4.40
C ASP A 146 -7.82 15.61 -3.94
N GLN A 147 -7.46 15.55 -2.64
CA GLN A 147 -6.32 16.30 -2.13
C GLN A 147 -5.01 15.82 -2.75
N ARG A 148 -4.82 14.49 -2.88
CA ARG A 148 -3.62 13.91 -3.50
C ARG A 148 -3.48 14.30 -4.98
N ILE A 149 -4.59 14.24 -5.74
CA ILE A 149 -4.62 14.65 -7.15
C ILE A 149 -4.27 16.13 -7.30
N ARG A 150 -4.85 17.01 -6.47
CA ARG A 150 -4.56 18.46 -6.50
C ARG A 150 -3.11 18.78 -6.12
N ALA A 151 -2.53 18.02 -5.22
CA ALA A 151 -1.14 18.16 -4.80
C ALA A 151 -0.13 17.50 -5.76
N GLY A 152 -0.59 16.82 -6.82
CA GLY A 152 0.27 16.17 -7.82
C GLY A 152 0.86 14.82 -7.39
N TYR A 153 0.44 14.28 -6.26
CA TYR A 153 0.93 12.97 -5.79
C TYR A 153 0.27 11.78 -6.51
N ASP A 154 -0.91 11.97 -7.09
CA ASP A 154 -1.70 10.90 -7.72
C ASP A 154 -1.79 11.13 -9.25
N THR A 155 -0.66 10.97 -9.92
CA THR A 155 -0.52 11.29 -11.36
C THR A 155 -1.17 10.26 -12.30
N ALA A 156 -1.42 9.04 -11.85
CA ALA A 156 -1.95 7.96 -12.71
C ALA A 156 -3.34 8.27 -13.31
N ARG A 157 -4.13 9.14 -12.67
CA ARG A 157 -5.46 9.52 -13.14
C ARG A 157 -5.49 10.82 -13.94
N SER A 158 -4.50 11.70 -13.76
CA SER A 158 -4.35 12.93 -14.55
C SER A 158 -3.92 12.61 -15.97
N THR A 159 -2.95 11.72 -16.16
CA THR A 159 -2.49 11.26 -17.48
C THR A 159 -3.59 10.56 -18.29
N ALA A 160 -4.47 9.78 -17.64
CA ALA A 160 -5.61 9.16 -18.33
C ALA A 160 -6.67 10.18 -18.79
N ARG A 161 -6.92 11.23 -18.01
CA ARG A 161 -7.84 12.33 -18.40
C ARG A 161 -7.26 13.21 -19.49
N ASP A 162 -5.96 13.48 -19.45
CA ASP A 162 -5.29 14.33 -20.43
C ASP A 162 -5.15 13.61 -21.77
N THR A 163 -4.89 12.29 -21.76
CA THR A 163 -4.91 11.46 -22.99
C THR A 163 -6.32 11.33 -23.57
N GLU A 164 -7.36 11.26 -22.75
CA GLU A 164 -8.74 11.19 -23.25
C GLU A 164 -9.22 12.55 -23.79
N LYS A 165 -8.76 13.65 -23.18
CA LYS A 165 -9.04 15.01 -23.67
C LYS A 165 -8.31 15.32 -24.98
N ALA A 166 -7.07 14.85 -25.12
CA ALA A 166 -6.28 14.96 -26.36
C ALA A 166 -6.81 14.09 -27.50
N ARG A 167 -7.56 13.02 -27.21
CA ARG A 167 -8.23 12.19 -28.23
C ARG A 167 -9.58 12.76 -28.73
N ARG A 168 -10.15 13.74 -27.99
CA ARG A 168 -11.44 14.38 -28.32
C ARG A 168 -11.29 15.76 -28.95
N SER A 169 -10.07 16.27 -29.03
CA SER A 169 -9.69 17.48 -29.74
C SER A 169 -9.05 17.15 -31.09
#